data_1260931edf6c3e7e446fc77c19790a4e
#
_entry.id   1260931edf6c3e7e446fc77c19790a4e
#
_cell.length_a   1.000
_cell.length_b   1.000
_cell.length_c   1.000
_cell.angle_alpha   90.00
_cell.angle_beta   90.00
_cell.angle_gamma   90.00
#
_symmetry.space_group_name_H-M   'P 1'
#
loop_
_entity.id
_entity.type
_entity.pdbx_description
1 polymer ?
#
loop_
_entity_poly.entity_id
_entity_poly.type
_entity_poly.pdbx_seq_one_letter_code
_entity_poly.pdbx_strand_id
1 'polypeptide(L)'
;YGYTIMLLSEYVIATGDQSVLPGLKRLALESANGQSIVGSWGHKFAGSDQRLLGYGMMNAPGVPLTTALAMARMAGVQDPVLDVAIERSAKLVRFYIGKGAIPYGDHHPWIQTHEDNGKCGMAAVMFQVLNETYGAEFFSRMSVASHGSERDQGHTGNFLNLLWAMPGVALSGPNASGAWMKEFGAWYFDLARQWDGTFNHQGPPAAKPDSYRNWDATGAYLLAYAMPLKKIILTGKLMSPVPQLEAPAAQQLVNDGRGWSNGNRDGAYDQLSEEELMSLLGNWSPVVRERAAMGLGRRKGDVVPTLIKMLDAPTLEQRYGACQALIFQKGKAAPAVPALQKLLKHEDLWLRIKATEALSTIGQPAMVVVPDLLEMLARGPNASDPRGMEQRFLSFALFGTLLKNSLDGVDRDLLRKAVVAGLQNQDGRARSAVGGAYRFLSYEDIKPLLPAIHRAIVEPAPSGIMFASGVRLSGIEVLAKHRIREGMALC
;
A
#
# COMPACT_ATOMS: atom_id res chain seq x y z
N TYR A 1 -13.70 -15.80 8.88
CA TYR A 1 -14.82 -14.83 8.99
C TYR A 1 -15.18 -14.23 7.63
N GLY A 2 -14.29 -13.50 6.93
CA GLY A 2 -14.62 -12.76 5.72
C GLY A 2 -15.37 -13.60 4.66
N TYR A 3 -14.81 -14.71 4.23
CA TYR A 3 -15.44 -15.57 3.23
C TYR A 3 -16.75 -16.21 3.71
N THR A 4 -16.83 -16.56 5.00
CA THR A 4 -18.10 -17.07 5.58
C THR A 4 -19.19 -16.02 5.58
N ILE A 5 -18.87 -14.77 5.95
CA ILE A 5 -19.81 -13.65 5.90
C ILE A 5 -20.26 -13.37 4.47
N MET A 6 -19.32 -13.38 3.48
CA MET A 6 -19.66 -13.23 2.06
C MET A 6 -20.63 -14.30 1.60
N LEU A 7 -20.36 -15.58 1.92
CA LEU A 7 -21.21 -16.71 1.54
C LEU A 7 -22.62 -16.58 2.13
N LEU A 8 -22.74 -16.31 3.43
CA LEU A 8 -24.05 -16.15 4.08
C LEU A 8 -24.80 -14.91 3.55
N SER A 9 -24.08 -13.81 3.31
CA SER A 9 -24.69 -12.62 2.71
C SER A 9 -25.23 -12.90 1.32
N GLU A 10 -24.42 -13.55 0.48
CA GLU A 10 -24.84 -13.94 -0.88
C GLU A 10 -26.05 -14.88 -0.86
N TYR A 11 -26.05 -15.84 0.07
CA TYR A 11 -27.18 -16.76 0.26
C TYR A 11 -28.48 -16.00 0.57
N VAL A 12 -28.46 -15.08 1.54
CA VAL A 12 -29.63 -14.24 1.88
C VAL A 12 -30.08 -13.41 0.68
N ILE A 13 -29.13 -12.74 -0.01
CA ILE A 13 -29.42 -11.88 -1.17
C ILE A 13 -29.96 -12.68 -2.36
N ALA A 14 -29.49 -13.90 -2.57
CA ALA A 14 -29.90 -14.75 -3.69
C ALA A 14 -31.23 -15.46 -3.46
N THR A 15 -31.50 -15.92 -2.24
CA THR A 15 -32.65 -16.77 -1.92
C THR A 15 -33.77 -16.03 -1.19
N GLY A 16 -33.49 -14.93 -0.52
CA GLY A 16 -34.41 -14.25 0.40
C GLY A 16 -34.61 -14.99 1.74
N ASP A 17 -33.94 -16.12 1.95
CA ASP A 17 -34.05 -16.91 3.19
C ASP A 17 -33.36 -16.21 4.35
N GLN A 18 -34.14 -15.80 5.33
CA GLN A 18 -33.68 -15.07 6.53
C GLN A 18 -33.22 -16.02 7.65
N SER A 19 -33.30 -17.33 7.49
CA SER A 19 -32.96 -18.31 8.55
C SER A 19 -31.52 -18.20 9.03
N VAL A 20 -30.58 -17.78 8.15
CA VAL A 20 -29.15 -17.60 8.45
C VAL A 20 -28.81 -16.19 8.93
N LEU A 21 -29.74 -15.23 8.87
CA LEU A 21 -29.47 -13.82 9.21
C LEU A 21 -28.97 -13.62 10.66
N PRO A 22 -29.48 -14.32 11.68
CA PRO A 22 -28.97 -14.22 13.06
C PRO A 22 -27.49 -14.62 13.15
N GLY A 23 -27.10 -15.69 12.47
CA GLY A 23 -25.71 -16.15 12.38
C GLY A 23 -24.81 -15.16 11.64
N LEU A 24 -25.29 -14.65 10.49
CA LEU A 24 -24.62 -13.60 9.73
C LEU A 24 -24.40 -12.34 10.56
N LYS A 25 -25.43 -11.84 11.26
CA LYS A 25 -25.34 -10.67 12.12
C LYS A 25 -24.29 -10.87 13.21
N ARG A 26 -24.29 -12.01 13.90
CA ARG A 26 -23.30 -12.32 14.93
C ARG A 26 -21.88 -12.27 14.39
N LEU A 27 -21.58 -12.93 13.26
CA LEU A 27 -20.23 -12.94 12.66
C LEU A 27 -19.81 -11.56 12.18
N ALA A 28 -20.72 -10.79 11.59
CA ALA A 28 -20.43 -9.43 11.11
C ALA A 28 -20.10 -8.48 12.28
N LEU A 29 -20.89 -8.51 13.36
CA LEU A 29 -20.64 -7.65 14.53
C LEU A 29 -19.39 -8.08 15.30
N GLU A 30 -19.13 -9.38 15.44
CA GLU A 30 -17.88 -9.87 16.02
C GLU A 30 -16.66 -9.37 15.23
N SER A 31 -16.73 -9.44 13.89
CA SER A 31 -15.68 -8.92 13.02
C SER A 31 -15.52 -7.41 13.12
N ALA A 32 -16.63 -6.66 13.15
CA ALA A 32 -16.61 -5.20 13.28
C ALA A 32 -16.00 -4.76 14.62
N ASN A 33 -16.40 -5.40 15.72
CA ASN A 33 -15.85 -5.15 17.06
C ASN A 33 -14.38 -5.57 17.17
N GLY A 34 -13.94 -6.56 16.40
CA GLY A 34 -12.56 -7.03 16.34
C GLY A 34 -11.64 -6.17 15.44
N GLN A 35 -12.14 -5.06 14.89
CA GLN A 35 -11.33 -4.14 14.10
C GLN A 35 -10.34 -3.37 14.98
N SER A 36 -9.13 -3.17 14.47
CA SER A 36 -8.10 -2.39 15.17
C SER A 36 -8.33 -0.89 15.08
N ILE A 37 -7.64 -0.14 15.93
CA ILE A 37 -7.64 1.34 15.94
C ILE A 37 -7.17 1.93 14.60
N VAL A 38 -6.33 1.21 13.84
CA VAL A 38 -5.88 1.64 12.51
C VAL A 38 -6.89 1.38 11.39
N GLY A 39 -8.02 0.75 11.70
CA GLY A 39 -9.11 0.54 10.73
C GLY A 39 -8.99 -0.73 9.90
N SER A 40 -8.23 -1.74 10.34
CA SER A 40 -8.09 -3.03 9.66
C SER A 40 -7.96 -4.18 10.66
N TRP A 41 -7.68 -5.37 10.16
CA TRP A 41 -7.56 -6.61 10.93
C TRP A 41 -6.19 -7.25 10.71
N GLY A 42 -5.85 -8.20 11.55
CA GLY A 42 -4.67 -9.05 11.43
C GLY A 42 -5.03 -10.52 11.34
N HIS A 43 -4.10 -11.41 11.73
CA HIS A 43 -4.38 -12.85 11.86
C HIS A 43 -5.44 -13.14 12.93
N LYS A 44 -5.59 -12.25 13.90
CA LYS A 44 -6.59 -12.30 14.96
C LYS A 44 -7.28 -10.95 15.05
N PHE A 45 -8.42 -10.92 15.72
CA PHE A 45 -9.08 -9.69 16.08
C PHE A 45 -8.25 -8.88 17.07
N ALA A 46 -8.46 -7.58 17.09
CA ALA A 46 -7.81 -6.69 18.04
C ALA A 46 -8.28 -6.99 19.47
N GLY A 47 -7.39 -6.77 20.44
CA GLY A 47 -7.71 -6.85 21.85
C GLY A 47 -8.58 -5.68 22.32
N SER A 48 -8.87 -5.63 23.63
CA SER A 48 -9.66 -4.56 24.25
C SER A 48 -9.03 -3.17 24.10
N ASP A 49 -7.72 -3.09 23.89
CA ASP A 49 -6.95 -1.88 23.60
C ASP A 49 -6.99 -1.50 22.11
N GLN A 50 -7.76 -2.21 21.30
CA GLN A 50 -7.87 -2.08 19.84
C GLN A 50 -6.53 -2.24 19.08
N ARG A 51 -5.53 -2.88 19.68
CA ARG A 51 -4.24 -3.17 19.03
C ARG A 51 -4.17 -4.60 18.52
N LEU A 52 -3.45 -4.78 17.43
CA LEU A 52 -3.22 -6.09 16.82
C LEU A 52 -1.92 -6.70 17.33
N LEU A 53 -1.98 -7.97 17.65
CA LEU A 53 -0.81 -8.78 18.04
C LEU A 53 -0.03 -9.25 16.82
N GLY A 54 1.19 -9.70 17.07
CA GLY A 54 2.06 -10.30 16.04
C GLY A 54 2.46 -9.30 14.95
N TYR A 55 2.23 -9.67 13.70
CA TYR A 55 2.57 -8.84 12.54
C TYR A 55 1.83 -7.48 12.54
N GLY A 56 0.66 -7.43 13.17
CA GLY A 56 -0.20 -6.26 13.16
C GLY A 56 -1.25 -6.30 12.05
N MET A 57 -1.52 -5.15 11.47
CA MET A 57 -2.48 -4.98 10.39
C MET A 57 -2.03 -5.69 9.11
N MET A 58 -2.97 -6.37 8.47
CA MET A 58 -2.78 -7.02 7.18
C MET A 58 -3.93 -6.70 6.23
N ASN A 59 -3.61 -6.36 4.99
CA ASN A 59 -4.62 -6.02 3.98
C ASN A 59 -5.24 -7.26 3.32
N ALA A 60 -4.55 -8.40 3.31
CA ALA A 60 -5.10 -9.65 2.77
C ALA A 60 -6.37 -10.13 3.50
N PRO A 61 -6.48 -10.12 4.84
CA PRO A 61 -7.75 -10.28 5.54
C PRO A 61 -8.60 -9.00 5.59
N GLY A 62 -7.99 -7.82 5.63
CA GLY A 62 -8.69 -6.55 5.83
C GLY A 62 -9.62 -6.18 4.69
N VAL A 63 -9.16 -6.26 3.44
CA VAL A 63 -9.97 -5.91 2.26
C VAL A 63 -11.17 -6.86 2.10
N PRO A 64 -11.01 -8.21 2.12
CA PRO A 64 -12.17 -9.10 2.02
C PRO A 64 -13.11 -9.00 3.23
N LEU A 65 -12.63 -8.73 4.45
CA LEU A 65 -13.51 -8.48 5.58
C LEU A 65 -14.35 -7.22 5.36
N THR A 66 -13.78 -6.14 4.86
CA THR A 66 -14.53 -4.92 4.53
C THR A 66 -15.61 -5.19 3.49
N THR A 67 -15.28 -5.92 2.43
CA THR A 67 -16.25 -6.36 1.42
C THR A 67 -17.37 -7.20 2.05
N ALA A 68 -17.00 -8.15 2.90
CA ALA A 68 -17.93 -9.03 3.60
C ALA A 68 -18.90 -8.25 4.51
N LEU A 69 -18.40 -7.28 5.28
CA LEU A 69 -19.23 -6.43 6.14
C LEU A 69 -20.18 -5.57 5.30
N ALA A 70 -19.74 -5.03 4.17
CA ALA A 70 -20.60 -4.29 3.26
C ALA A 70 -21.69 -5.19 2.64
N MET A 71 -21.34 -6.42 2.27
CA MET A 71 -22.32 -7.41 1.80
C MET A 71 -23.31 -7.83 2.89
N ALA A 72 -22.88 -7.97 4.16
CA ALA A 72 -23.76 -8.25 5.29
C ALA A 72 -24.77 -7.11 5.49
N ARG A 73 -24.35 -5.86 5.34
CA ARG A 73 -25.26 -4.69 5.34
C ARG A 73 -26.28 -4.77 4.22
N MET A 74 -25.87 -5.14 3.00
CA MET A 74 -26.79 -5.35 1.87
C MET A 74 -27.79 -6.51 2.10
N ALA A 75 -27.36 -7.55 2.83
CA ALA A 75 -28.21 -8.68 3.23
C ALA A 75 -29.18 -8.35 4.37
N GLY A 76 -29.16 -7.12 4.92
CA GLY A 76 -30.11 -6.66 5.93
C GLY A 76 -29.55 -6.56 7.36
N VAL A 77 -28.26 -6.77 7.56
CA VAL A 77 -27.64 -6.51 8.87
C VAL A 77 -27.50 -5.01 9.08
N GLN A 78 -28.27 -4.46 10.01
CA GLN A 78 -28.24 -3.04 10.37
C GLN A 78 -27.68 -2.88 11.79
N ASP A 79 -26.54 -2.17 11.90
CA ASP A 79 -25.93 -1.84 13.17
C ASP A 79 -24.88 -0.71 12.96
N PRO A 80 -24.88 0.35 13.80
CA PRO A 80 -23.91 1.46 13.67
C PRO A 80 -22.45 1.02 13.76
N VAL A 81 -22.14 -0.04 14.53
CA VAL A 81 -20.78 -0.58 14.65
C VAL A 81 -20.29 -1.11 13.31
N LEU A 82 -21.18 -1.72 12.54
CA LEU A 82 -20.89 -2.23 11.20
C LEU A 82 -20.51 -1.08 10.25
N ASP A 83 -21.31 -0.01 10.23
CA ASP A 83 -21.07 1.16 9.37
C ASP A 83 -19.75 1.86 9.70
N VAL A 84 -19.46 2.03 10.98
CA VAL A 84 -18.18 2.60 11.45
C VAL A 84 -16.99 1.75 11.01
N ALA A 85 -17.09 0.42 11.14
CA ALA A 85 -16.00 -0.48 10.75
C ALA A 85 -15.76 -0.47 9.24
N ILE A 86 -16.82 -0.46 8.43
CA ILE A 86 -16.74 -0.36 6.96
C ILE A 86 -16.05 0.95 6.58
N GLU A 87 -16.53 2.10 7.08
CA GLU A 87 -15.98 3.40 6.70
C GLU A 87 -14.52 3.58 7.12
N ARG A 88 -14.15 3.13 8.32
CA ARG A 88 -12.78 3.17 8.82
C ARG A 88 -11.82 2.41 7.91
N SER A 89 -12.21 1.21 7.48
CA SER A 89 -11.41 0.39 6.58
C SER A 89 -11.41 0.93 5.15
N ALA A 90 -12.55 1.38 4.63
CA ALA A 90 -12.61 2.01 3.32
C ALA A 90 -11.70 3.25 3.24
N LYS A 91 -11.70 4.09 4.27
CA LYS A 91 -10.81 5.27 4.38
C LYS A 91 -9.33 4.87 4.31
N LEU A 92 -8.94 3.77 4.95
CA LEU A 92 -7.59 3.25 4.90
C LEU A 92 -7.23 2.79 3.47
N VAL A 93 -8.12 2.07 2.80
CA VAL A 93 -7.87 1.56 1.45
C VAL A 93 -7.91 2.67 0.39
N ARG A 94 -8.77 3.68 0.52
CA ARG A 94 -8.81 4.87 -0.36
C ARG A 94 -7.46 5.59 -0.43
N PHE A 95 -6.64 5.52 0.62
CA PHE A 95 -5.31 6.13 0.60
C PHE A 95 -4.43 5.61 -0.54
N TYR A 96 -4.58 4.36 -0.95
CA TYR A 96 -3.74 3.75 -2.00
C TYR A 96 -4.14 4.13 -3.42
N ILE A 97 -5.36 4.67 -3.63
CA ILE A 97 -5.86 5.02 -4.96
C ILE A 97 -4.93 6.03 -5.63
N GLY A 98 -4.51 5.75 -6.87
CA GLY A 98 -3.58 6.56 -7.66
C GLY A 98 -2.11 6.49 -7.24
N LYS A 99 -1.79 5.83 -6.10
CA LYS A 99 -0.47 5.85 -5.48
C LYS A 99 0.31 4.54 -5.61
N GLY A 100 -0.38 3.43 -5.73
CA GLY A 100 0.25 2.11 -5.88
C GLY A 100 -0.70 0.96 -5.58
N ALA A 101 -0.22 -0.28 -5.72
CA ALA A 101 -0.94 -1.47 -5.28
C ALA A 101 -1.02 -1.49 -3.74
N ILE A 102 -2.03 -2.20 -3.24
CA ILE A 102 -2.24 -2.35 -1.79
C ILE A 102 -1.16 -3.26 -1.23
N PRO A 103 -0.34 -2.79 -0.28
CA PRO A 103 0.74 -3.58 0.30
C PRO A 103 0.22 -4.68 1.23
N TYR A 104 1.11 -5.59 1.66
CA TYR A 104 0.76 -6.68 2.56
C TYR A 104 0.21 -6.20 3.91
N GLY A 105 0.90 -5.27 4.55
CA GLY A 105 0.53 -4.71 5.85
C GLY A 105 0.42 -3.20 5.84
N ASP A 106 0.68 -2.55 6.98
CA ASP A 106 0.71 -1.10 7.12
C ASP A 106 2.00 -0.51 6.52
N HIS A 107 2.13 -0.62 5.21
CA HIS A 107 3.25 -0.11 4.44
C HIS A 107 2.83 1.06 3.54
N HIS A 108 3.83 1.69 2.90
CA HIS A 108 3.60 2.63 1.81
C HIS A 108 2.97 1.94 0.60
N PRO A 109 2.32 2.68 -0.31
CA PRO A 109 1.80 2.12 -1.56
C PRO A 109 2.87 1.33 -2.31
N TRP A 110 2.50 0.14 -2.79
CA TRP A 110 3.42 -0.74 -3.49
C TRP A 110 3.48 -0.35 -4.97
N ILE A 111 4.69 -0.04 -5.46
CA ILE A 111 4.91 0.45 -6.82
C ILE A 111 5.81 -0.48 -7.65
N GLN A 112 6.20 -1.63 -7.10
CA GLN A 112 7.00 -2.63 -7.79
C GLN A 112 6.15 -3.51 -8.69
N THR A 113 4.90 -3.76 -8.32
CA THR A 113 3.94 -4.61 -9.04
C THR A 113 2.56 -3.96 -9.04
N HIS A 114 1.71 -4.33 -10.04
CA HIS A 114 0.32 -3.91 -10.10
C HIS A 114 -0.56 -4.71 -9.13
N GLU A 115 -0.11 -5.87 -8.72
CA GLU A 115 -0.83 -6.74 -7.81
C GLU A 115 0.10 -7.39 -6.77
N ASP A 116 -0.42 -7.62 -5.60
CA ASP A 116 0.21 -8.41 -4.56
C ASP A 116 -0.87 -9.10 -3.72
N ASN A 117 -0.90 -10.42 -3.70
CA ASN A 117 -1.88 -11.24 -2.97
C ASN A 117 -3.35 -11.01 -3.39
N GLY A 118 -3.64 -10.59 -4.61
CA GLY A 118 -5.01 -10.34 -5.08
C GLY A 118 -5.69 -9.10 -4.49
N LYS A 119 -4.96 -8.28 -3.74
CA LYS A 119 -5.54 -7.17 -2.97
C LYS A 119 -6.12 -6.05 -3.84
N CYS A 120 -5.56 -5.81 -5.02
CA CYS A 120 -6.14 -4.85 -5.95
C CYS A 120 -7.46 -5.37 -6.55
N GLY A 121 -7.51 -6.64 -6.98
CA GLY A 121 -8.75 -7.27 -7.41
C GLY A 121 -9.82 -7.27 -6.31
N MET A 122 -9.44 -7.61 -5.06
CA MET A 122 -10.31 -7.52 -3.88
C MET A 122 -10.84 -6.10 -3.67
N ALA A 123 -9.98 -5.09 -3.76
CA ALA A 123 -10.35 -3.70 -3.53
C ALA A 123 -11.26 -3.16 -4.63
N ALA A 124 -11.06 -3.58 -5.88
CA ALA A 124 -11.97 -3.23 -6.98
C ALA A 124 -13.40 -3.68 -6.66
N VAL A 125 -13.57 -4.94 -6.21
CA VAL A 125 -14.87 -5.49 -5.79
C VAL A 125 -15.38 -4.79 -4.53
N MET A 126 -14.54 -4.53 -3.54
CA MET A 126 -14.92 -3.79 -2.34
C MET A 126 -15.52 -2.42 -2.68
N PHE A 127 -14.86 -1.64 -3.51
CA PHE A 127 -15.35 -0.32 -3.92
C PHE A 127 -16.58 -0.40 -4.83
N GLN A 128 -16.74 -1.46 -5.63
CA GLN A 128 -18.01 -1.73 -6.32
C GLN A 128 -19.15 -1.90 -5.32
N VAL A 129 -18.97 -2.76 -4.31
CA VAL A 129 -20.00 -3.02 -3.28
C VAL A 129 -20.32 -1.76 -2.47
N LEU A 130 -19.34 -0.88 -2.29
CA LEU A 130 -19.52 0.43 -1.64
C LEU A 130 -20.07 1.51 -2.59
N ASN A 131 -20.24 1.20 -3.89
CA ASN A 131 -20.63 2.14 -4.94
C ASN A 131 -19.69 3.35 -5.09
N GLU A 132 -18.39 3.11 -4.97
CA GLU A 132 -17.32 4.11 -5.11
C GLU A 132 -16.57 3.94 -6.43
N THR A 133 -17.00 4.64 -7.47
CA THR A 133 -16.49 4.50 -8.85
C THR A 133 -14.99 4.66 -8.95
N TYR A 134 -14.42 5.71 -8.36
CA TYR A 134 -12.99 6.04 -8.52
C TYR A 134 -12.06 4.95 -7.96
N GLY A 135 -12.41 4.41 -6.79
CA GLY A 135 -11.66 3.30 -6.19
C GLY A 135 -11.80 2.01 -7.00
N ALA A 136 -13.03 1.69 -7.40
CA ALA A 136 -13.33 0.50 -8.22
C ALA A 136 -12.59 0.55 -9.56
N GLU A 137 -12.59 1.71 -10.24
CA GLU A 137 -11.92 1.91 -11.52
C GLU A 137 -10.40 1.75 -11.38
N PHE A 138 -9.77 2.47 -10.44
CA PHE A 138 -8.33 2.40 -10.26
C PHE A 138 -7.84 0.97 -10.01
N PHE A 139 -8.46 0.28 -9.05
CA PHE A 139 -8.03 -1.07 -8.71
C PHE A 139 -8.42 -2.12 -9.75
N SER A 140 -9.50 -1.92 -10.48
CA SER A 140 -9.83 -2.76 -11.65
C SER A 140 -8.75 -2.63 -12.73
N ARG A 141 -8.33 -1.41 -13.07
CA ARG A 141 -7.21 -1.15 -14.01
C ARG A 141 -5.91 -1.80 -13.54
N MET A 142 -5.58 -1.67 -12.25
CA MET A 142 -4.42 -2.35 -11.66
C MET A 142 -4.51 -3.87 -11.85
N SER A 143 -5.69 -4.47 -11.67
CA SER A 143 -5.89 -5.90 -11.87
C SER A 143 -5.78 -6.31 -13.35
N VAL A 144 -6.27 -5.50 -14.30
CA VAL A 144 -6.10 -5.74 -15.74
C VAL A 144 -4.62 -5.68 -16.16
N ALA A 145 -3.87 -4.71 -15.63
CA ALA A 145 -2.46 -4.52 -15.93
C ALA A 145 -1.52 -5.52 -15.23
N SER A 146 -2.02 -6.32 -14.28
CA SER A 146 -1.19 -7.27 -13.55
C SER A 146 -0.78 -8.45 -14.42
N HIS A 147 0.52 -8.58 -14.66
CA HIS A 147 1.11 -9.63 -15.49
C HIS A 147 1.35 -10.94 -14.71
N GLY A 148 1.69 -12.02 -15.44
CA GLY A 148 1.93 -13.36 -14.90
C GLY A 148 2.89 -13.40 -13.72
N SER A 149 4.06 -12.78 -13.86
CA SER A 149 5.06 -12.77 -12.80
C SER A 149 4.63 -12.01 -11.54
N GLU A 150 3.79 -10.99 -11.68
CA GLU A 150 3.20 -10.27 -10.55
C GLU A 150 2.22 -11.15 -9.79
N ARG A 151 1.44 -11.95 -10.52
CA ARG A 151 0.45 -12.86 -9.93
C ARG A 151 1.07 -14.09 -9.26
N ASP A 152 2.31 -14.42 -9.63
CA ASP A 152 3.06 -15.50 -8.98
C ASP A 152 3.77 -15.06 -7.69
N GLN A 153 3.72 -13.77 -7.36
CA GLN A 153 4.37 -13.23 -6.17
C GLN A 153 3.42 -13.12 -4.98
N GLY A 154 4.04 -13.00 -3.85
CA GLY A 154 3.36 -12.76 -2.57
C GLY A 154 3.39 -13.99 -1.69
N HIS A 155 3.40 -13.71 -0.42
CA HIS A 155 3.29 -14.67 0.66
C HIS A 155 1.85 -15.22 0.67
N THR A 156 1.66 -16.51 0.53
CA THR A 156 0.34 -17.16 0.34
C THR A 156 -0.44 -16.63 -0.89
N GLY A 157 0.23 -15.91 -1.79
CA GLY A 157 -0.40 -14.89 -2.59
C GLY A 157 -0.89 -15.30 -3.95
N ASN A 158 -0.18 -16.17 -4.62
CA ASN A 158 -0.50 -16.54 -5.99
C ASN A 158 -1.91 -17.17 -6.12
N PHE A 159 -2.35 -17.98 -5.16
CA PHE A 159 -3.73 -18.50 -5.13
C PHE A 159 -4.76 -17.36 -5.02
N LEU A 160 -4.58 -16.44 -4.07
CA LEU A 160 -5.48 -15.30 -3.88
C LEU A 160 -5.41 -14.32 -5.08
N ASN A 161 -4.24 -14.20 -5.72
CA ASN A 161 -4.09 -13.42 -6.94
C ASN A 161 -5.01 -13.94 -8.06
N LEU A 162 -5.14 -15.25 -8.23
CA LEU A 162 -6.01 -15.85 -9.23
C LEU A 162 -7.48 -15.78 -8.85
N LEU A 163 -7.81 -16.05 -7.58
CA LEU A 163 -9.19 -15.98 -7.08
C LEU A 163 -9.81 -14.60 -7.36
N TRP A 164 -9.07 -13.52 -7.13
CA TRP A 164 -9.58 -12.16 -7.26
C TRP A 164 -9.28 -11.49 -8.62
N ALA A 165 -8.53 -12.16 -9.51
CA ALA A 165 -8.18 -11.61 -10.80
C ALA A 165 -9.40 -11.24 -11.63
N MET A 166 -10.22 -12.23 -11.99
CA MET A 166 -11.38 -11.99 -12.86
C MET A 166 -12.48 -11.14 -12.22
N PRO A 167 -12.84 -11.30 -10.94
CA PRO A 167 -13.75 -10.36 -10.29
C PRO A 167 -13.30 -8.90 -10.41
N GLY A 168 -12.02 -8.62 -10.22
CA GLY A 168 -11.46 -7.27 -10.37
C GLY A 168 -11.42 -6.78 -11.82
N VAL A 169 -10.96 -7.63 -12.74
CA VAL A 169 -10.84 -7.31 -14.18
C VAL A 169 -12.19 -7.04 -14.82
N ALA A 170 -13.21 -7.85 -14.51
CA ALA A 170 -14.52 -7.78 -15.14
C ALA A 170 -15.28 -6.47 -14.86
N LEU A 171 -14.90 -5.72 -13.82
CA LEU A 171 -15.49 -4.42 -13.55
C LEU A 171 -15.23 -3.41 -14.67
N SER A 172 -14.10 -3.51 -15.36
CA SER A 172 -13.75 -2.69 -16.53
C SER A 172 -14.43 -3.13 -17.84
N GLY A 173 -15.31 -4.13 -17.78
CA GLY A 173 -16.17 -4.54 -18.89
C GLY A 173 -15.66 -5.73 -19.71
N PRO A 174 -16.44 -6.16 -20.73
CA PRO A 174 -16.15 -7.37 -21.51
C PRO A 174 -14.86 -7.26 -22.33
N ASN A 175 -14.51 -6.08 -22.84
CA ASN A 175 -13.26 -5.86 -23.56
C ASN A 175 -12.02 -6.09 -22.66
N ALA A 176 -12.09 -5.63 -21.39
CA ALA A 176 -11.04 -5.86 -20.41
C ALA A 176 -10.91 -7.36 -20.09
N SER A 177 -12.04 -8.03 -19.82
CA SER A 177 -12.07 -9.47 -19.58
C SER A 177 -11.54 -10.26 -20.78
N GLY A 178 -11.94 -9.89 -21.99
CA GLY A 178 -11.48 -10.52 -23.23
C GLY A 178 -9.97 -10.33 -23.47
N ALA A 179 -9.45 -9.13 -23.32
CA ALA A 179 -8.03 -8.83 -23.46
C ALA A 179 -7.19 -9.59 -22.42
N TRP A 180 -7.64 -9.61 -21.16
CA TRP A 180 -6.97 -10.33 -20.08
C TRP A 180 -6.97 -11.85 -20.30
N MET A 181 -8.12 -12.44 -20.66
CA MET A 181 -8.22 -13.86 -20.95
C MET A 181 -7.41 -14.28 -22.18
N LYS A 182 -7.35 -13.43 -23.20
CA LYS A 182 -6.50 -13.68 -24.40
C LYS A 182 -5.01 -13.74 -24.02
N GLU A 183 -4.59 -12.89 -23.07
CA GLU A 183 -3.20 -12.86 -22.59
C GLU A 183 -2.86 -14.04 -21.67
N PHE A 184 -3.76 -14.36 -20.74
CA PHE A 184 -3.44 -15.22 -19.60
C PHE A 184 -4.19 -16.55 -19.56
N GLY A 185 -5.22 -16.74 -20.42
CA GLY A 185 -6.06 -17.93 -20.38
C GLY A 185 -5.28 -19.22 -20.48
N ALA A 186 -4.40 -19.32 -21.47
CA ALA A 186 -3.55 -20.51 -21.68
C ALA A 186 -2.59 -20.75 -20.51
N TRP A 187 -2.07 -19.68 -19.89
CA TRP A 187 -1.10 -19.78 -18.81
C TRP A 187 -1.73 -20.28 -17.52
N TYR A 188 -2.83 -19.65 -17.11
CA TYR A 188 -3.38 -19.88 -15.78
C TYR A 188 -4.47 -20.94 -15.77
N PHE A 189 -5.24 -21.04 -16.86
CA PHE A 189 -6.42 -21.92 -16.89
C PHE A 189 -6.14 -23.22 -17.61
N ASP A 190 -5.64 -23.18 -18.84
CA ASP A 190 -5.43 -24.40 -19.62
C ASP A 190 -4.33 -25.30 -19.01
N LEU A 191 -3.22 -24.70 -18.55
CA LEU A 191 -2.16 -25.47 -17.89
C LEU A 191 -2.53 -26.00 -16.50
N ALA A 192 -3.48 -25.34 -15.81
CA ALA A 192 -3.92 -25.76 -14.48
C ALA A 192 -4.98 -26.86 -14.53
N ARG A 193 -5.70 -26.99 -15.67
CA ARG A 193 -6.81 -27.92 -15.82
C ARG A 193 -6.35 -29.38 -15.83
N GLN A 194 -7.02 -30.21 -15.03
CA GLN A 194 -6.80 -31.63 -14.97
C GLN A 194 -7.76 -32.39 -15.88
N TRP A 195 -7.47 -33.66 -16.14
CA TRP A 195 -8.27 -34.54 -17.01
C TRP A 195 -9.71 -34.74 -16.51
N ASP A 196 -9.94 -34.64 -15.20
CA ASP A 196 -11.25 -34.77 -14.57
C ASP A 196 -12.04 -33.46 -14.47
N GLY A 197 -11.50 -32.35 -15.02
CA GLY A 197 -12.12 -31.04 -15.02
C GLY A 197 -11.81 -30.19 -13.80
N THR A 198 -11.06 -30.70 -12.83
CA THR A 198 -10.54 -29.91 -11.70
C THR A 198 -9.35 -29.03 -12.11
N PHE A 199 -8.90 -28.15 -11.22
CA PHE A 199 -7.77 -27.26 -11.46
C PHE A 199 -6.78 -27.32 -10.31
N ASN A 200 -5.53 -27.61 -10.65
CA ASN A 200 -4.42 -27.53 -9.70
C ASN A 200 -3.66 -26.23 -9.90
N HIS A 201 -3.45 -25.49 -8.81
CA HIS A 201 -2.69 -24.26 -8.85
C HIS A 201 -1.24 -24.53 -9.28
N GLN A 202 -0.80 -23.86 -10.35
CA GLN A 202 0.54 -24.10 -10.90
C GLN A 202 1.65 -23.53 -10.01
N GLY A 203 1.44 -22.33 -9.48
CA GLY A 203 2.42 -21.64 -8.66
C GLY A 203 3.72 -21.30 -9.42
N PRO A 204 4.68 -20.65 -8.76
CA PRO A 204 5.99 -20.40 -9.33
C PRO A 204 6.78 -21.69 -9.50
N PRO A 205 7.71 -21.76 -10.50
CA PRO A 205 8.53 -22.96 -10.75
C PRO A 205 9.35 -23.42 -9.54
N ALA A 206 9.88 -22.47 -8.77
CA ALA A 206 10.56 -22.76 -7.52
C ALA A 206 9.53 -23.02 -6.43
N ALA A 207 9.41 -24.27 -5.99
CA ALA A 207 8.54 -24.63 -4.88
C ALA A 207 8.99 -23.93 -3.60
N LYS A 208 8.26 -22.89 -3.19
CA LYS A 208 8.36 -22.32 -1.85
C LYS A 208 7.22 -22.88 -1.01
N PRO A 209 7.39 -23.07 0.31
CA PRO A 209 6.36 -23.66 1.17
C PRO A 209 5.00 -22.98 1.11
N ASP A 210 4.97 -21.68 0.83
CA ASP A 210 3.76 -20.84 0.79
C ASP A 210 3.31 -20.48 -0.63
N SER A 211 3.80 -21.16 -1.66
CA SER A 211 3.38 -20.94 -3.05
C SER A 211 2.04 -21.61 -3.40
N TYR A 212 1.56 -22.52 -2.57
CA TYR A 212 0.35 -23.33 -2.80
C TYR A 212 0.36 -24.12 -4.12
N ARG A 213 1.52 -24.37 -4.68
CA ARG A 213 1.66 -25.20 -5.87
C ARG A 213 1.04 -26.57 -5.64
N ASN A 214 0.33 -27.07 -6.64
CA ASN A 214 -0.42 -28.33 -6.65
C ASN A 214 -1.62 -28.38 -5.68
N TRP A 215 -2.03 -27.27 -5.08
CA TRP A 215 -3.29 -27.23 -4.35
C TRP A 215 -4.47 -27.32 -5.29
N ASP A 216 -5.54 -27.98 -4.84
CA ASP A 216 -6.82 -27.91 -5.51
C ASP A 216 -7.35 -26.45 -5.46
N ALA A 217 -7.40 -25.85 -6.62
CA ALA A 217 -7.81 -24.48 -6.80
C ALA A 217 -9.12 -24.39 -7.62
N THR A 218 -9.81 -25.51 -7.80
CA THR A 218 -10.98 -25.65 -8.67
C THR A 218 -11.99 -24.55 -8.43
N GLY A 219 -12.35 -24.26 -7.17
CA GLY A 219 -13.31 -23.20 -6.85
C GLY A 219 -12.86 -21.80 -7.30
N ALA A 220 -11.57 -21.47 -7.19
CA ALA A 220 -11.03 -20.18 -7.62
C ALA A 220 -11.07 -20.04 -9.16
N TYR A 221 -10.71 -21.09 -9.88
CA TYR A 221 -10.72 -21.09 -11.34
C TYR A 221 -12.15 -21.11 -11.89
N LEU A 222 -13.05 -21.91 -11.28
CA LEU A 222 -14.47 -21.94 -11.67
C LEU A 222 -15.16 -20.60 -11.46
N LEU A 223 -14.73 -19.79 -10.49
CA LEU A 223 -15.26 -18.43 -10.31
C LEU A 223 -15.07 -17.60 -11.58
N ALA A 224 -13.89 -17.68 -12.22
CA ALA A 224 -13.62 -16.97 -13.47
C ALA A 224 -14.52 -17.44 -14.62
N TYR A 225 -14.75 -18.74 -14.75
CA TYR A 225 -15.70 -19.30 -15.73
C TYR A 225 -17.15 -18.97 -15.41
N ALA A 226 -17.48 -18.72 -14.14
CA ALA A 226 -18.82 -18.33 -13.71
C ALA A 226 -19.15 -16.84 -13.95
N MET A 227 -18.15 -15.99 -14.27
CA MET A 227 -18.36 -14.55 -14.48
C MET A 227 -19.47 -14.22 -15.48
N PRO A 228 -19.61 -14.90 -16.64
CA PRO A 228 -20.70 -14.62 -17.57
C PRO A 228 -22.09 -14.90 -17.03
N LEU A 229 -22.23 -15.73 -16.00
CA LEU A 229 -23.51 -16.09 -15.40
C LEU A 229 -24.12 -14.94 -14.59
N LYS A 230 -23.32 -14.03 -14.05
CA LYS A 230 -23.76 -12.85 -13.25
C LYS A 230 -24.75 -13.19 -12.13
N LYS A 231 -24.58 -14.34 -11.47
CA LYS A 231 -25.54 -14.84 -10.47
C LYS A 231 -25.27 -14.35 -9.06
N ILE A 232 -24.01 -14.12 -8.72
CA ILE A 232 -23.58 -13.65 -7.41
C ILE A 232 -22.81 -12.32 -7.53
N ILE A 233 -22.64 -11.62 -6.42
CA ILE A 233 -21.95 -10.31 -6.41
C ILE A 233 -20.55 -10.44 -7.01
N LEU A 234 -19.80 -11.46 -6.61
CA LEU A 234 -18.43 -11.69 -7.12
C LEU A 234 -18.39 -12.00 -8.62
N THR A 235 -19.47 -12.45 -9.22
CA THR A 235 -19.58 -12.71 -10.67
C THR A 235 -20.31 -11.59 -11.42
N GLY A 236 -20.44 -10.41 -10.84
CA GLY A 236 -21.00 -9.24 -11.52
C GLY A 236 -22.54 -9.15 -11.50
N LYS A 237 -23.22 -9.72 -10.47
CA LYS A 237 -24.67 -9.52 -10.24
C LYS A 237 -25.00 -8.03 -10.06
N LEU A 238 -24.14 -7.29 -9.38
CA LEU A 238 -24.24 -5.83 -9.31
C LEU A 238 -23.69 -5.20 -10.58
N MET A 239 -24.40 -4.18 -11.08
CA MET A 239 -23.86 -3.38 -12.18
C MET A 239 -22.55 -2.71 -11.76
N SER A 240 -21.54 -2.79 -12.61
CA SER A 240 -20.27 -2.14 -12.34
C SER A 240 -20.43 -0.60 -12.37
N PRO A 241 -19.94 0.13 -11.37
CA PRO A 241 -19.88 1.58 -11.43
C PRO A 241 -18.72 2.08 -12.33
N VAL A 242 -17.84 1.16 -12.77
CA VAL A 242 -16.65 1.49 -13.57
C VAL A 242 -17.05 1.69 -15.03
N PRO A 243 -16.58 2.77 -15.68
CA PRO A 243 -16.74 2.95 -17.12
C PRO A 243 -16.13 1.77 -17.88
N GLN A 244 -16.90 1.21 -18.81
CA GLN A 244 -16.41 0.10 -19.64
C GLN A 244 -15.31 0.58 -20.58
N LEU A 245 -14.24 -0.22 -20.68
CA LEU A 245 -13.13 0.10 -21.55
C LEU A 245 -13.43 -0.30 -23.00
N GLU A 246 -13.03 0.57 -23.93
CA GLU A 246 -12.93 0.22 -25.34
C GLU A 246 -11.77 -0.78 -25.56
N ALA A 247 -11.87 -1.59 -26.60
CA ALA A 247 -10.89 -2.65 -26.86
C ALA A 247 -9.43 -2.17 -26.95
N PRO A 248 -9.10 -1.03 -27.59
CA PRO A 248 -7.72 -0.51 -27.59
C PRO A 248 -7.23 -0.11 -26.19
N ALA A 249 -8.09 0.49 -25.37
CA ALA A 249 -7.74 0.89 -24.00
C ALA A 249 -7.54 -0.33 -23.09
N ALA A 250 -8.37 -1.35 -23.22
CA ALA A 250 -8.22 -2.61 -22.49
C ALA A 250 -6.90 -3.32 -22.86
N GLN A 251 -6.56 -3.36 -24.16
CA GLN A 251 -5.30 -3.93 -24.62
C GLN A 251 -4.10 -3.12 -24.13
N GLN A 252 -4.21 -1.78 -24.07
CA GLN A 252 -3.14 -0.94 -23.52
C GLN A 252 -2.86 -1.24 -22.06
N LEU A 253 -3.91 -1.45 -21.23
CA LEU A 253 -3.71 -1.83 -19.82
C LEU A 253 -2.97 -3.17 -19.68
N VAL A 254 -3.29 -4.15 -20.53
CA VAL A 254 -2.55 -5.42 -20.56
C VAL A 254 -1.10 -5.18 -20.97
N ASN A 255 -0.86 -4.31 -21.95
CA ASN A 255 0.49 -3.96 -22.39
C ASN A 255 1.30 -3.25 -21.30
N ASP A 256 0.67 -2.40 -20.49
CA ASP A 256 1.32 -1.71 -19.36
C ASP A 256 1.93 -2.69 -18.34
N GLY A 257 1.35 -3.90 -18.21
CA GLY A 257 1.88 -4.96 -17.37
C GLY A 257 2.92 -5.86 -18.02
N ARG A 258 3.12 -5.77 -19.32
CA ARG A 258 4.06 -6.63 -20.05
C ARG A 258 5.52 -6.22 -19.85
N GLY A 259 6.40 -7.11 -20.22
CA GLY A 259 7.80 -6.82 -20.46
C GLY A 259 8.71 -7.07 -19.27
N TRP A 260 8.19 -7.50 -18.12
CA TRP A 260 9.04 -7.80 -16.98
C TRP A 260 8.63 -9.06 -16.21
N SER A 261 9.63 -9.70 -15.67
CA SER A 261 9.54 -10.91 -14.86
C SER A 261 10.33 -10.71 -13.56
N ASN A 262 10.32 -11.70 -12.70
CA ASN A 262 11.14 -11.70 -11.49
C ASN A 262 12.64 -11.52 -11.77
N GLY A 263 13.12 -11.95 -12.94
CA GLY A 263 14.53 -11.87 -13.33
C GLY A 263 14.95 -10.54 -13.94
N ASN A 264 14.04 -9.80 -14.56
CA ASN A 264 14.34 -8.54 -15.25
C ASN A 264 13.49 -7.35 -14.81
N ARG A 265 12.84 -7.45 -13.68
CA ARG A 265 11.89 -6.46 -13.16
C ARG A 265 12.42 -5.02 -13.23
N ASP A 266 13.66 -4.82 -12.82
CA ASP A 266 14.25 -3.48 -12.73
C ASP A 266 14.81 -2.99 -14.07
N GLY A 267 15.14 -3.88 -14.98
CA GLY A 267 15.69 -3.57 -16.31
C GLY A 267 14.68 -3.63 -17.46
N ALA A 268 13.38 -3.88 -17.17
CA ALA A 268 12.38 -4.10 -18.21
C ALA A 268 12.25 -2.97 -19.24
N TYR A 269 12.45 -1.73 -18.79
CA TYR A 269 12.32 -0.54 -19.64
C TYR A 269 13.67 0.00 -20.17
N ASP A 270 14.77 -0.70 -19.95
CA ASP A 270 16.09 -0.25 -20.43
C ASP A 270 16.22 -0.23 -21.95
N GLN A 271 15.34 -0.95 -22.65
CA GLN A 271 15.30 -0.96 -24.13
C GLN A 271 14.55 0.25 -24.73
N LEU A 272 13.73 0.95 -23.93
CA LEU A 272 12.98 2.11 -24.39
C LEU A 272 13.90 3.32 -24.61
N SER A 273 13.56 4.18 -25.56
CA SER A 273 14.25 5.46 -25.74
C SER A 273 14.04 6.40 -24.55
N GLU A 274 14.87 7.44 -24.45
CA GLU A 274 14.72 8.47 -23.42
C GLU A 274 13.37 9.20 -23.55
N GLU A 275 12.94 9.47 -24.78
CA GLU A 275 11.65 10.12 -25.08
C GLU A 275 10.46 9.26 -24.63
N GLU A 276 10.49 7.96 -24.93
CA GLU A 276 9.46 7.02 -24.46
C GLU A 276 9.41 6.94 -22.94
N LEU A 277 10.56 6.85 -22.28
CA LEU A 277 10.65 6.85 -20.83
C LEU A 277 10.10 8.15 -20.20
N MET A 278 10.43 9.30 -20.78
CA MET A 278 9.90 10.60 -20.34
C MET A 278 8.39 10.69 -20.50
N SER A 279 7.84 10.19 -21.61
CA SER A 279 6.38 10.11 -21.83
C SER A 279 5.69 9.24 -20.78
N LEU A 280 6.28 8.11 -20.42
CA LEU A 280 5.74 7.15 -19.45
C LEU A 280 5.74 7.68 -18.01
N LEU A 281 6.50 8.74 -17.69
CA LEU A 281 6.41 9.40 -16.37
C LEU A 281 5.04 10.01 -16.09
N GLY A 282 4.25 10.30 -17.14
CA GLY A 282 2.86 10.76 -17.00
C GLY A 282 1.80 9.65 -17.02
N ASN A 283 2.20 8.39 -17.06
CA ASN A 283 1.27 7.26 -17.12
C ASN A 283 0.36 7.21 -15.89
N TRP A 284 -0.88 6.73 -16.07
CA TRP A 284 -1.84 6.53 -14.99
C TRP A 284 -1.32 5.56 -13.91
N SER A 285 -0.55 4.53 -14.32
CA SER A 285 -0.02 3.48 -13.44
C SER A 285 1.21 3.96 -12.67
N PRO A 286 1.18 3.93 -11.33
CA PRO A 286 2.36 4.20 -10.50
C PRO A 286 3.53 3.25 -10.77
N VAL A 287 3.24 2.01 -11.17
CA VAL A 287 4.23 0.98 -11.50
C VAL A 287 4.96 1.31 -12.80
N VAL A 288 4.22 1.76 -13.82
CA VAL A 288 4.80 2.19 -15.10
C VAL A 288 5.68 3.41 -14.89
N ARG A 289 5.22 4.42 -14.11
CA ARG A 289 6.04 5.60 -13.77
C ARG A 289 7.34 5.21 -13.06
N GLU A 290 7.28 4.28 -12.11
CA GLU A 290 8.46 3.78 -11.41
C GLU A 290 9.46 3.11 -12.35
N ARG A 291 8.98 2.26 -13.28
CA ARG A 291 9.82 1.61 -14.29
C ARG A 291 10.49 2.61 -15.22
N ALA A 292 9.73 3.59 -15.67
CA ALA A 292 10.25 4.68 -16.51
C ALA A 292 11.32 5.49 -15.76
N ALA A 293 11.06 5.84 -14.51
CA ALA A 293 12.00 6.56 -13.64
C ALA A 293 13.30 5.78 -13.43
N MET A 294 13.22 4.47 -13.18
CA MET A 294 14.38 3.58 -13.04
C MET A 294 15.18 3.51 -14.34
N GLY A 295 14.51 3.39 -15.48
CA GLY A 295 15.14 3.41 -16.81
C GLY A 295 15.91 4.71 -17.04
N LEU A 296 15.31 5.86 -16.77
CA LEU A 296 15.96 7.17 -16.86
C LEU A 296 17.15 7.31 -15.90
N GLY A 297 17.06 6.76 -14.69
CA GLY A 297 18.17 6.77 -13.72
C GLY A 297 19.42 6.06 -14.19
N ARG A 298 19.31 5.13 -15.14
CA ARG A 298 20.43 4.40 -15.77
C ARG A 298 20.99 5.06 -17.03
N ARG A 299 20.32 6.11 -17.56
CA ARG A 299 20.79 6.83 -18.74
C ARG A 299 21.97 7.75 -18.40
N LYS A 300 22.83 7.96 -19.39
CA LYS A 300 23.98 8.88 -19.29
C LYS A 300 23.62 10.35 -19.52
N GLY A 301 22.50 10.61 -20.18
CA GLY A 301 22.01 11.95 -20.50
C GLY A 301 21.67 12.76 -19.24
N ASP A 302 21.66 14.08 -19.37
CA ASP A 302 21.18 15.00 -18.34
C ASP A 302 19.70 15.30 -18.56
N VAL A 303 18.85 14.55 -17.88
CA VAL A 303 17.39 14.70 -17.92
C VAL A 303 16.86 15.65 -16.83
N VAL A 304 17.71 16.11 -15.90
CA VAL A 304 17.32 16.92 -14.75
C VAL A 304 16.61 18.21 -15.12
N PRO A 305 17.10 19.02 -16.11
CA PRO A 305 16.39 20.24 -16.52
C PRO A 305 14.97 20.00 -17.00
N THR A 306 14.74 18.91 -17.72
CA THR A 306 13.39 18.53 -18.20
C THR A 306 12.50 18.07 -17.05
N LEU A 307 13.03 17.28 -16.11
CA LEU A 307 12.32 16.84 -14.94
C LEU A 307 11.92 18.01 -14.02
N ILE A 308 12.77 19.03 -13.89
CA ILE A 308 12.44 20.25 -13.12
C ILE A 308 11.22 20.95 -13.72
N LYS A 309 11.17 21.10 -15.06
CA LYS A 309 10.00 21.67 -15.73
C LYS A 309 8.75 20.81 -15.52
N MET A 310 8.91 19.50 -15.48
CA MET A 310 7.80 18.57 -15.29
C MET A 310 7.24 18.57 -13.85
N LEU A 311 7.95 19.09 -12.86
CA LEU A 311 7.41 19.32 -11.51
C LEU A 311 6.24 20.31 -11.48
N ASP A 312 6.12 21.19 -12.48
CA ASP A 312 5.03 22.15 -12.65
C ASP A 312 4.01 21.72 -13.74
N ALA A 313 4.07 20.45 -14.20
CA ALA A 313 3.16 19.92 -15.20
C ALA A 313 1.68 19.97 -14.73
N PRO A 314 0.70 19.99 -15.66
CA PRO A 314 -0.71 20.18 -15.32
C PRO A 314 -1.31 19.01 -14.52
N THR A 315 -0.82 17.76 -14.72
CA THR A 315 -1.37 16.57 -14.05
C THR A 315 -0.52 16.14 -12.85
N LEU A 316 -1.16 15.58 -11.83
CA LEU A 316 -0.45 15.03 -10.67
C LEU A 316 0.42 13.84 -11.04
N GLU A 317 -0.02 13.00 -11.98
CA GLU A 317 0.74 11.84 -12.47
C GLU A 317 2.11 12.26 -13.02
N GLN A 318 2.15 13.30 -13.84
CA GLN A 318 3.40 13.85 -14.38
C GLN A 318 4.31 14.39 -13.28
N ARG A 319 3.76 15.12 -12.31
CA ARG A 319 4.52 15.64 -11.16
C ARG A 319 5.07 14.51 -10.29
N TYR A 320 4.26 13.46 -10.04
CA TYR A 320 4.72 12.26 -9.32
C TYR A 320 5.85 11.56 -10.07
N GLY A 321 5.70 11.38 -11.38
CA GLY A 321 6.71 10.76 -12.24
C GLY A 321 8.02 11.56 -12.25
N ALA A 322 7.94 12.90 -12.30
CA ALA A 322 9.12 13.76 -12.21
C ALA A 322 9.85 13.60 -10.87
N CYS A 323 9.12 13.60 -9.75
CA CYS A 323 9.72 13.34 -8.43
C CYS A 323 10.36 11.95 -8.37
N GLN A 324 9.68 10.92 -8.89
CA GLN A 324 10.22 9.55 -8.94
C GLN A 324 11.48 9.47 -9.78
N ALA A 325 11.53 10.12 -10.94
CA ALA A 325 12.72 10.15 -11.78
C ALA A 325 13.90 10.87 -11.11
N LEU A 326 13.63 11.97 -10.40
CA LEU A 326 14.65 12.70 -9.63
C LEU A 326 15.23 11.86 -8.49
N ILE A 327 14.43 10.95 -7.87
CA ILE A 327 14.92 9.97 -6.88
C ILE A 327 16.07 9.14 -7.49
N PHE A 328 15.89 8.64 -8.72
CA PHE A 328 16.89 7.81 -9.39
C PHE A 328 18.07 8.60 -9.97
N GLN A 329 17.96 9.94 -10.13
CA GLN A 329 19.09 10.80 -10.46
C GLN A 329 20.01 11.06 -9.26
N LYS A 330 19.54 10.85 -8.02
CA LYS A 330 20.33 11.02 -6.79
C LYS A 330 21.00 12.41 -6.74
N GLY A 331 22.27 12.48 -6.37
CA GLY A 331 23.03 13.74 -6.29
C GLY A 331 23.07 14.58 -7.58
N LYS A 332 22.87 13.97 -8.77
CA LYS A 332 22.75 14.73 -10.03
C LYS A 332 21.53 15.65 -10.01
N ALA A 333 20.49 15.31 -9.25
CA ALA A 333 19.29 16.12 -9.11
C ALA A 333 19.45 17.34 -8.18
N ALA A 334 20.63 17.66 -7.71
CA ALA A 334 20.89 18.85 -6.86
C ALA A 334 20.25 20.15 -7.42
N PRO A 335 20.28 20.45 -8.73
CA PRO A 335 19.61 21.63 -9.28
C PRO A 335 18.09 21.66 -9.07
N ALA A 336 17.45 20.52 -8.78
CA ALA A 336 16.01 20.44 -8.53
C ALA A 336 15.61 20.81 -7.09
N VAL A 337 16.55 20.98 -6.15
CA VAL A 337 16.26 21.25 -4.74
C VAL A 337 15.30 22.43 -4.54
N PRO A 338 15.47 23.61 -5.17
CA PRO A 338 14.55 24.73 -4.97
C PRO A 338 13.12 24.44 -5.47
N ALA A 339 12.98 23.70 -6.57
CA ALA A 339 11.67 23.33 -7.10
C ALA A 339 10.97 22.27 -6.22
N LEU A 340 11.71 21.27 -5.75
CA LEU A 340 11.21 20.26 -4.82
C LEU A 340 10.83 20.87 -3.47
N GLN A 341 11.58 21.86 -2.97
CA GLN A 341 11.25 22.60 -1.73
C GLN A 341 9.89 23.30 -1.83
N LYS A 342 9.56 23.90 -2.98
CA LYS A 342 8.23 24.50 -3.21
C LYS A 342 7.13 23.45 -3.08
N LEU A 343 7.35 22.24 -3.57
CA LEU A 343 6.37 21.15 -3.51
C LEU A 343 6.11 20.66 -2.08
N LEU A 344 6.97 20.91 -1.11
CA LEU A 344 6.72 20.59 0.32
C LEU A 344 5.49 21.35 0.89
N LYS A 345 5.05 22.41 0.23
CA LYS A 345 3.87 23.22 0.60
C LYS A 345 2.65 22.94 -0.29
N HIS A 346 2.73 21.97 -1.20
CA HIS A 346 1.63 21.62 -2.10
C HIS A 346 0.45 21.02 -1.31
N GLU A 347 -0.79 21.24 -1.77
CA GLU A 347 -1.98 20.70 -1.12
C GLU A 347 -2.04 19.16 -1.15
N ASP A 348 -1.57 18.54 -2.25
CA ASP A 348 -1.56 17.10 -2.40
C ASP A 348 -0.52 16.45 -1.49
N LEU A 349 -1.00 15.60 -0.58
CA LEU A 349 -0.20 14.87 0.39
C LEU A 349 0.87 13.98 -0.26
N TRP A 350 0.50 13.27 -1.32
CA TRP A 350 1.41 12.31 -1.95
C TRP A 350 2.53 13.00 -2.71
N LEU A 351 2.24 14.16 -3.29
CA LEU A 351 3.27 14.98 -3.95
C LEU A 351 4.29 15.53 -2.94
N ARG A 352 3.84 16.00 -1.76
CA ARG A 352 4.75 16.40 -0.69
C ARG A 352 5.66 15.25 -0.25
N ILE A 353 5.08 14.03 -0.12
CA ILE A 353 5.85 12.82 0.22
C ILE A 353 6.88 12.53 -0.87
N LYS A 354 6.49 12.55 -2.14
CA LYS A 354 7.41 12.28 -3.26
C LYS A 354 8.52 13.33 -3.38
N ALA A 355 8.22 14.60 -3.13
CA ALA A 355 9.24 15.63 -3.04
C ALA A 355 10.20 15.39 -1.87
N THR A 356 9.70 14.99 -0.70
CA THR A 356 10.52 14.62 0.46
C THR A 356 11.46 13.44 0.15
N GLU A 357 10.97 12.40 -0.52
CA GLU A 357 11.81 11.27 -0.94
C GLU A 357 12.90 11.70 -1.91
N ALA A 358 12.57 12.52 -2.92
CA ALA A 358 13.53 13.03 -3.88
C ALA A 358 14.63 13.87 -3.18
N LEU A 359 14.23 14.79 -2.31
CA LEU A 359 15.18 15.60 -1.52
C LEU A 359 16.11 14.72 -0.68
N SER A 360 15.57 13.67 -0.06
CA SER A 360 16.39 12.77 0.77
C SER A 360 17.46 12.03 -0.03
N THR A 361 17.14 11.62 -1.28
CA THR A 361 18.08 10.89 -2.15
C THR A 361 19.12 11.80 -2.81
N ILE A 362 18.83 13.10 -2.96
CA ILE A 362 19.82 14.10 -3.38
C ILE A 362 20.94 14.23 -2.35
N GLY A 363 20.62 14.11 -1.06
CA GLY A 363 21.61 14.08 0.01
C GLY A 363 22.14 15.47 0.38
N GLN A 364 23.48 15.63 0.46
CA GLN A 364 24.13 16.85 0.99
C GLN A 364 23.63 18.18 0.38
N PRO A 365 23.39 18.32 -0.94
CA PRO A 365 22.83 19.55 -1.50
C PRO A 365 21.43 19.90 -0.97
N ALA A 366 20.67 18.92 -0.47
CA ALA A 366 19.35 19.13 0.09
C ALA A 366 19.34 19.43 1.60
N MET A 367 20.51 19.55 2.25
CA MET A 367 20.55 19.90 3.69
C MET A 367 19.91 21.26 3.99
N VAL A 368 19.86 22.16 3.03
CA VAL A 368 19.20 23.48 3.15
C VAL A 368 17.72 23.38 3.47
N VAL A 369 17.05 22.28 3.12
CA VAL A 369 15.61 22.07 3.38
C VAL A 369 15.34 21.33 4.70
N VAL A 370 16.35 20.90 5.44
CA VAL A 370 16.19 20.20 6.72
C VAL A 370 15.30 20.96 7.71
N PRO A 371 15.42 22.30 7.86
CA PRO A 371 14.50 23.04 8.73
C PRO A 371 13.03 22.88 8.32
N ASP A 372 12.69 23.00 7.02
CA ASP A 372 11.32 22.82 6.53
C ASP A 372 10.81 21.42 6.85
N LEU A 373 11.61 20.36 6.63
CA LEU A 373 11.23 18.97 6.90
C LEU A 373 11.03 18.71 8.41
N LEU A 374 11.86 19.31 9.26
CA LEU A 374 11.70 19.22 10.72
C LEU A 374 10.42 19.95 11.18
N GLU A 375 10.10 21.11 10.63
CA GLU A 375 8.84 21.81 10.91
C GLU A 375 7.63 20.97 10.49
N MET A 376 7.67 20.36 9.30
CA MET A 376 6.61 19.49 8.83
C MET A 376 6.43 18.28 9.77
N LEU A 377 7.50 17.65 10.22
CA LEU A 377 7.44 16.54 11.15
C LEU A 377 6.92 16.99 12.53
N ALA A 378 7.35 18.13 13.03
CA ALA A 378 6.97 18.68 14.34
C ALA A 378 5.47 19.03 14.43
N ARG A 379 4.81 19.34 13.30
CA ARG A 379 3.35 19.59 13.27
C ARG A 379 2.54 18.33 13.62
N GLY A 380 3.11 17.14 13.44
CA GLY A 380 2.41 15.88 13.66
C GLY A 380 1.40 15.54 12.55
N PRO A 381 0.67 14.42 12.70
CA PRO A 381 -0.31 13.98 11.71
C PRO A 381 -1.53 14.90 11.69
N ASN A 382 -2.13 15.08 10.50
CA ASN A 382 -3.36 15.84 10.33
C ASN A 382 -4.56 14.92 10.01
N ALA A 383 -5.78 15.49 10.01
CA ALA A 383 -7.01 14.73 9.78
C ALA A 383 -7.10 14.11 8.38
N SER A 384 -6.40 14.67 7.38
CA SER A 384 -6.37 14.13 6.02
C SER A 384 -5.37 12.97 5.84
N ASP A 385 -4.48 12.78 6.82
CA ASP A 385 -3.50 11.69 6.86
C ASP A 385 -3.65 10.85 8.13
N PRO A 386 -4.72 10.04 8.22
CA PRO A 386 -5.05 9.31 9.45
C PRO A 386 -4.01 8.27 9.85
N ARG A 387 -3.09 7.92 8.95
CA ARG A 387 -2.02 6.95 9.20
C ARG A 387 -0.68 7.62 9.51
N GLY A 388 -0.61 8.95 9.47
CA GLY A 388 0.65 9.69 9.62
C GLY A 388 1.69 9.30 8.58
N MET A 389 1.26 9.11 7.33
CA MET A 389 2.15 8.67 6.25
C MET A 389 3.19 9.73 5.91
N GLU A 390 2.80 11.00 5.90
CA GLU A 390 3.75 12.11 5.71
C GLU A 390 4.85 12.09 6.78
N GLN A 391 4.46 11.93 8.06
CA GLN A 391 5.43 11.85 9.16
C GLN A 391 6.33 10.61 9.08
N ARG A 392 5.84 9.49 8.51
CA ARG A 392 6.69 8.33 8.23
C ARG A 392 7.81 8.66 7.27
N PHE A 393 7.45 9.22 6.12
CA PHE A 393 8.43 9.55 5.09
C PHE A 393 9.37 10.65 5.54
N LEU A 394 8.89 11.64 6.28
CA LEU A 394 9.72 12.65 6.93
C LEU A 394 10.73 12.02 7.92
N SER A 395 10.28 11.08 8.75
CA SER A 395 11.16 10.36 9.67
C SER A 395 12.25 9.58 8.95
N PHE A 396 11.91 8.89 7.85
CA PHE A 396 12.87 8.16 7.03
C PHE A 396 13.84 9.11 6.31
N ALA A 397 13.34 10.19 5.71
CA ALA A 397 14.15 11.18 5.01
C ALA A 397 15.14 11.88 5.95
N LEU A 398 14.65 12.34 7.09
CA LEU A 398 15.47 13.03 8.07
C LEU A 398 16.47 12.08 8.76
N PHE A 399 15.97 11.13 9.51
CA PHE A 399 16.81 10.32 10.41
C PHE A 399 17.40 9.07 9.75
N GLY A 400 16.79 8.57 8.69
CA GLY A 400 17.32 7.47 7.88
C GLY A 400 18.35 7.89 6.84
N THR A 401 18.33 9.16 6.41
CA THR A 401 19.17 9.64 5.29
C THR A 401 19.90 10.94 5.60
N LEU A 402 19.21 12.09 5.64
CA LEU A 402 19.85 13.42 5.69
C LEU A 402 20.64 13.64 6.98
N LEU A 403 20.08 13.31 8.12
CA LEU A 403 20.68 13.47 9.45
C LEU A 403 21.29 12.16 9.99
N LYS A 404 21.46 11.16 9.13
CA LYS A 404 21.94 9.85 9.55
C LYS A 404 23.34 9.90 10.19
N ASN A 405 24.20 10.82 9.78
CA ASN A 405 25.61 10.84 10.16
C ASN A 405 26.00 12.02 11.05
N SER A 406 25.21 13.10 11.11
CA SER A 406 25.46 14.27 11.95
C SER A 406 24.19 15.07 12.18
N LEU A 407 24.15 15.81 13.28
CA LEU A 407 23.16 16.83 13.62
C LEU A 407 23.78 18.24 13.67
N ASP A 408 24.93 18.44 13.04
CA ASP A 408 25.62 19.73 13.02
C ASP A 408 24.77 20.79 12.30
N GLY A 409 24.69 21.98 12.89
CA GLY A 409 23.89 23.09 12.33
C GLY A 409 22.38 22.94 12.46
N VAL A 410 21.88 21.86 13.07
CA VAL A 410 20.44 21.64 13.27
C VAL A 410 19.96 22.37 14.52
N ASP A 411 18.87 23.13 14.39
CA ASP A 411 18.18 23.76 15.53
C ASP A 411 17.69 22.68 16.50
N ARG A 412 18.19 22.74 17.74
CA ARG A 412 17.94 21.71 18.76
C ARG A 412 16.51 21.75 19.30
N ASP A 413 15.88 22.91 19.37
CA ASP A 413 14.51 23.05 19.84
C ASP A 413 13.53 22.49 18.80
N LEU A 414 13.73 22.81 17.54
CA LEU A 414 12.94 22.27 16.45
C LEU A 414 13.13 20.75 16.33
N LEU A 415 14.37 20.27 16.43
CA LEU A 415 14.69 18.84 16.41
C LEU A 415 13.97 18.09 17.55
N ARG A 416 13.95 18.63 18.77
CA ARG A 416 13.25 18.01 19.91
C ARG A 416 11.75 17.88 19.64
N LYS A 417 11.12 18.93 19.11
CA LYS A 417 9.69 18.89 18.72
C LYS A 417 9.43 17.82 17.65
N ALA A 418 10.27 17.76 16.62
CA ALA A 418 10.17 16.77 15.56
C ALA A 418 10.35 15.33 16.06
N VAL A 419 11.32 15.09 16.97
CA VAL A 419 11.54 13.79 17.61
C VAL A 419 10.30 13.35 18.41
N VAL A 420 9.73 14.23 19.23
CA VAL A 420 8.51 13.93 20.01
C VAL A 420 7.36 13.55 19.07
N ALA A 421 7.11 14.32 18.01
CA ALA A 421 6.05 14.04 17.05
C ALA A 421 6.30 12.73 16.28
N GLY A 422 7.53 12.48 15.87
CA GLY A 422 7.89 11.25 15.14
C GLY A 422 7.74 9.98 16.00
N LEU A 423 8.03 10.05 17.31
CA LEU A 423 7.82 8.96 18.27
C LEU A 423 6.34 8.64 18.51
N GLN A 424 5.43 9.53 18.16
CA GLN A 424 3.97 9.29 18.24
C GLN A 424 3.40 8.64 16.97
N ASN A 425 4.20 8.43 15.91
CA ASN A 425 3.74 7.83 14.68
C ASN A 425 3.11 6.45 14.93
N GLN A 426 2.12 6.09 14.12
CA GLN A 426 1.45 4.78 14.19
C GLN A 426 2.36 3.62 13.76
N ASP A 427 3.42 3.89 13.00
CA ASP A 427 4.35 2.91 12.45
C ASP A 427 5.61 2.79 13.32
N GLY A 428 5.89 1.58 13.80
CA GLY A 428 7.07 1.30 14.62
C GLY A 428 8.40 1.51 13.88
N ARG A 429 8.43 1.41 12.55
CA ARG A 429 9.63 1.67 11.74
C ARG A 429 9.96 3.17 11.67
N ALA A 430 8.92 4.02 11.56
CA ALA A 430 9.10 5.47 11.63
C ALA A 430 9.63 5.90 12.99
N ARG A 431 9.07 5.34 14.08
CA ARG A 431 9.59 5.54 15.44
C ARG A 431 11.05 5.08 15.57
N SER A 432 11.39 3.93 14.97
CA SER A 432 12.77 3.42 14.97
C SER A 432 13.74 4.32 14.22
N ALA A 433 13.33 4.90 13.10
CA ALA A 433 14.15 5.87 12.36
C ALA A 433 14.47 7.08 13.21
N VAL A 434 13.48 7.63 13.94
CA VAL A 434 13.68 8.76 14.88
C VAL A 434 14.72 8.40 15.96
N GLY A 435 14.69 7.18 16.48
CA GLY A 435 15.66 6.68 17.45
C GLY A 435 17.12 6.77 16.98
N GLY A 436 17.34 6.75 15.67
CA GLY A 436 18.67 6.93 15.08
C GLY A 436 19.34 8.27 15.42
N ALA A 437 18.57 9.31 15.76
CA ALA A 437 19.09 10.60 16.17
C ALA A 437 19.73 10.59 17.58
N TYR A 438 19.33 9.70 18.46
CA TYR A 438 19.73 9.70 19.88
C TYR A 438 21.23 9.61 20.08
N ARG A 439 21.95 8.94 19.18
CA ARG A 439 23.43 8.79 19.29
C ARG A 439 24.19 10.11 19.19
N PHE A 440 23.60 11.15 18.60
CA PHE A 440 24.20 12.47 18.43
C PHE A 440 23.70 13.49 19.46
N LEU A 441 22.78 13.11 20.34
CA LEU A 441 22.21 13.99 21.35
C LEU A 441 22.99 13.91 22.65
N SER A 442 23.21 15.09 23.27
CA SER A 442 23.75 15.22 24.61
C SER A 442 22.73 14.81 25.66
N TYR A 443 23.19 14.71 26.92
CA TYR A 443 22.25 14.48 28.05
C TYR A 443 21.20 15.60 28.15
N GLU A 444 21.60 16.84 27.98
CA GLU A 444 20.68 18.00 28.05
C GLU A 444 19.66 17.99 26.92
N ASP A 445 20.00 17.47 25.74
CA ASP A 445 19.05 17.27 24.64
C ASP A 445 18.07 16.12 24.92
N ILE A 446 18.55 15.05 25.55
CA ILE A 446 17.75 13.85 25.85
C ILE A 446 16.79 14.07 27.03
N LYS A 447 17.21 14.83 28.05
CA LYS A 447 16.41 15.05 29.27
C LYS A 447 14.97 15.48 29.01
N PRO A 448 14.67 16.47 28.16
CA PRO A 448 13.29 16.85 27.84
C PRO A 448 12.54 15.81 26.97
N LEU A 449 13.23 14.87 26.34
CA LEU A 449 12.67 13.81 25.51
C LEU A 449 12.29 12.55 26.30
N LEU A 450 12.76 12.42 27.56
CA LEU A 450 12.55 11.21 28.37
C LEU A 450 11.10 10.71 28.42
N PRO A 451 10.08 11.57 28.62
CA PRO A 451 8.71 11.07 28.65
C PRO A 451 8.26 10.42 27.35
N ALA A 452 8.70 10.97 26.19
CA ALA A 452 8.38 10.44 24.87
C ALA A 452 9.16 9.14 24.57
N ILE A 453 10.42 9.08 24.98
CA ILE A 453 11.28 7.90 24.83
C ILE A 453 10.73 6.74 25.68
N HIS A 454 10.40 6.99 26.97
CA HIS A 454 9.84 5.99 27.87
C HIS A 454 8.54 5.44 27.29
N ARG A 455 7.63 6.32 26.84
CA ARG A 455 6.39 5.89 26.20
C ARG A 455 6.66 5.01 24.98
N ALA A 456 7.58 5.41 24.10
CA ALA A 456 7.89 4.64 22.90
C ALA A 456 8.52 3.27 23.16
N ILE A 457 9.21 3.10 24.32
CA ILE A 457 9.74 1.80 24.77
C ILE A 457 8.60 0.87 25.20
N VAL A 458 7.64 1.36 26.00
CA VAL A 458 6.61 0.52 26.62
C VAL A 458 5.37 0.35 25.74
N GLU A 459 4.99 1.37 24.97
CA GLU A 459 3.78 1.36 24.15
C GLU A 459 4.10 0.91 22.71
N PRO A 460 3.60 -0.26 22.27
CA PRO A 460 3.76 -0.69 20.89
C PRO A 460 3.06 0.29 19.94
N ALA A 461 3.60 0.43 18.74
CA ALA A 461 2.96 1.23 17.70
C ALA A 461 1.60 0.63 17.33
N PRO A 462 0.56 1.46 17.07
CA PRO A 462 -0.78 0.98 16.73
C PRO A 462 -0.85 0.03 15.55
N SER A 463 0.03 0.18 14.56
CA SER A 463 0.07 -0.67 13.36
C SER A 463 0.53 -2.11 13.61
N GLY A 464 1.22 -2.38 14.71
CA GLY A 464 1.62 -3.71 15.11
C GLY A 464 2.89 -3.76 15.96
N ILE A 465 2.99 -4.79 16.78
CA ILE A 465 4.10 -4.98 17.71
C ILE A 465 5.40 -5.42 17.02
N MET A 466 5.31 -6.03 15.85
CA MET A 466 6.45 -6.62 15.14
C MET A 466 7.58 -5.62 14.87
N PHE A 467 7.25 -4.35 14.65
CA PHE A 467 8.21 -3.29 14.33
C PHE A 467 8.63 -2.46 15.55
N ALA A 468 8.29 -2.90 16.76
CA ALA A 468 8.61 -2.18 18.00
C ALA A 468 10.08 -2.37 18.43
N SER A 469 10.75 -3.44 18.02
CA SER A 469 12.09 -3.81 18.51
C SER A 469 13.13 -2.70 18.31
N GLY A 470 13.16 -2.06 17.15
CA GLY A 470 14.13 -1.02 16.86
C GLY A 470 13.98 0.22 17.73
N VAL A 471 12.77 0.69 17.97
CA VAL A 471 12.54 1.88 18.83
C VAL A 471 12.81 1.56 20.29
N ARG A 472 12.53 0.34 20.73
CA ARG A 472 12.85 -0.13 22.09
C ARG A 472 14.35 -0.19 22.31
N LEU A 473 15.06 -0.83 21.38
CA LEU A 473 16.52 -0.95 21.45
C LEU A 473 17.19 0.43 21.53
N SER A 474 16.90 1.32 20.57
CA SER A 474 17.48 2.66 20.56
C SER A 474 17.12 3.49 21.78
N GLY A 475 15.90 3.33 22.32
CA GLY A 475 15.47 3.94 23.57
C GLY A 475 16.28 3.45 24.76
N ILE A 476 16.43 2.12 24.92
CA ILE A 476 17.21 1.53 26.02
C ILE A 476 18.69 1.93 25.90
N GLU A 477 19.26 1.88 24.70
CA GLU A 477 20.66 2.28 24.45
C GLU A 477 20.95 3.73 24.87
N VAL A 478 20.05 4.67 24.56
CA VAL A 478 20.26 6.07 24.95
C VAL A 478 20.11 6.27 26.46
N LEU A 479 19.18 5.57 27.12
CA LEU A 479 19.07 5.60 28.58
C LEU A 479 20.33 5.06 29.26
N ALA A 480 20.87 3.96 28.76
CA ALA A 480 22.11 3.36 29.24
C ALA A 480 23.32 4.27 29.00
N LYS A 481 23.46 4.83 27.80
CA LYS A 481 24.54 5.78 27.43
C LYS A 481 24.65 6.95 28.40
N HIS A 482 23.50 7.51 28.78
CA HIS A 482 23.43 8.67 29.67
C HIS A 482 23.23 8.30 31.13
N ARG A 483 23.28 6.99 31.50
CA ARG A 483 23.14 6.47 32.86
C ARG A 483 21.86 6.96 33.55
N ILE A 484 20.74 6.97 32.81
CA ILE A 484 19.44 7.45 33.28
C ILE A 484 18.79 6.34 34.12
N ARG A 485 18.81 6.46 35.44
CA ARG A 485 18.35 5.42 36.38
C ARG A 485 16.84 5.18 36.33
N GLU A 486 16.05 6.20 36.04
CA GLU A 486 14.61 6.13 35.88
C GLU A 486 14.19 5.16 34.77
N GLY A 487 15.08 4.91 33.80
CA GLY A 487 14.89 3.93 32.75
C GLY A 487 15.06 2.46 33.19
N MET A 488 15.63 2.17 34.36
CA MET A 488 15.91 0.80 34.78
C MET A 488 14.64 -0.05 34.97
N ALA A 489 13.52 0.57 35.33
CA ALA A 489 12.25 -0.11 35.46
C ALA A 489 11.61 -0.51 34.10
N LEU A 490 12.17 -0.03 32.97
CA LEU A 490 11.72 -0.31 31.61
C LEU A 490 12.49 -1.48 30.97
N CYS A 491 13.59 -1.88 31.56
CA CYS A 491 14.44 -2.98 31.12
C CYS A 491 14.05 -4.29 31.76
#